data_65871278bcb1d1c86f36b7708907f6f0
#
_entry.id   65871278bcb1d1c86f36b7708907f6f0
#
_cell.length_a   1.000
_cell.length_b   1.000
_cell.length_c   1.000
_cell.angle_alpha   90.00
_cell.angle_beta   90.00
_cell.angle_gamma   90.00
#
_symmetry.space_group_name_H-M   'P 1'
#
loop_
_entity.id
_entity.type
_entity.pdbx_description
1 polymer ?
#
loop_
_entity_poly.entity_id
_entity_poly.type
_entity_poly.pdbx_seq_one_letter_code
_entity_poly.pdbx_strand_id
1 'polypeptide(L)'
;EELRGEGYRISLLSGDHPEKVAALASRLGLPAEAARGNARPEDKAAALGALATAGERTLFLGDGLNDSLAATQAFVSGTAVVDHGMLAAKCDFYLGHQGIAAVPVALRAAKQLRRVVRRNLAMALAYNVLTVGLALAGRMSPLFCAVVMPLSSLSTIAVTVLSLRSPSERQ
;
A
#
# COMPACT_ATOMS: atom_id res chain seq x y z
N GLU A 1 -2.03 -11.55 -13.39
CA GLU A 1 -3.12 -10.96 -14.22
C GLU A 1 -3.93 -9.92 -13.43
N GLU A 2 -4.38 -10.22 -12.22
CA GLU A 2 -5.21 -9.33 -11.39
C GLU A 2 -4.59 -7.93 -11.19
N LEU A 3 -3.34 -7.83 -10.78
CA LEU A 3 -2.64 -6.55 -10.57
C LEU A 3 -2.48 -5.75 -11.87
N ARG A 4 -2.24 -6.43 -12.99
CA ARG A 4 -2.16 -5.77 -14.30
C ARG A 4 -3.52 -5.22 -14.73
N GLY A 5 -4.59 -5.96 -14.49
CA GLY A 5 -5.97 -5.50 -14.71
C GLY A 5 -6.33 -4.27 -13.87
N GLU A 6 -5.68 -4.09 -12.71
CA GLU A 6 -5.82 -2.89 -11.87
C GLU A 6 -4.87 -1.72 -12.28
N GLY A 7 -4.11 -1.87 -13.37
CA GLY A 7 -3.24 -0.84 -13.91
C GLY A 7 -1.83 -0.80 -13.30
N TYR A 8 -1.44 -1.80 -12.52
CA TYR A 8 -0.07 -1.90 -12.02
C TYR A 8 0.89 -2.40 -13.10
N ARG A 9 2.05 -1.76 -13.21
CA ARG A 9 3.19 -2.28 -13.98
C ARG A 9 3.94 -3.28 -13.13
N ILE A 10 4.24 -4.46 -13.69
CA ILE A 10 4.96 -5.53 -13.00
C ILE A 10 6.28 -5.75 -13.71
N SER A 11 7.38 -5.78 -12.94
CA SER A 11 8.72 -6.07 -13.44
C SER A 11 9.33 -7.20 -12.63
N LEU A 12 10.15 -8.01 -13.28
CA LEU A 12 10.87 -9.15 -12.70
C LEU A 12 12.38 -8.88 -12.76
N LEU A 13 13.03 -8.73 -11.61
CA LEU A 13 14.48 -8.57 -11.50
C LEU A 13 15.06 -9.75 -10.74
N SER A 14 15.88 -10.57 -11.40
CA SER A 14 16.47 -11.77 -10.81
C SER A 14 17.98 -11.85 -11.06
N GLY A 15 18.72 -12.38 -10.10
CA GLY A 15 20.12 -12.76 -10.28
C GLY A 15 20.32 -14.00 -11.15
N ASP A 16 19.26 -14.72 -11.47
CA ASP A 16 19.29 -15.92 -12.30
C ASP A 16 19.64 -15.64 -13.75
N HIS A 17 19.97 -16.71 -14.47
CA HIS A 17 20.32 -16.64 -15.88
C HIS A 17 19.18 -16.04 -16.72
N PRO A 18 19.49 -15.14 -17.69
CA PRO A 18 18.48 -14.41 -18.46
C PRO A 18 17.41 -15.29 -19.12
N GLU A 19 17.82 -16.46 -19.64
CA GLU A 19 16.90 -17.41 -20.29
C GLU A 19 15.84 -17.94 -19.33
N LYS A 20 16.21 -18.25 -18.07
CA LYS A 20 15.27 -18.72 -17.05
C LYS A 20 14.29 -17.61 -16.67
N VAL A 21 14.80 -16.39 -16.55
CA VAL A 21 13.99 -15.21 -16.20
C VAL A 21 13.03 -14.87 -17.34
N ALA A 22 13.48 -14.94 -18.59
CA ALA A 22 12.63 -14.74 -19.77
C ALA A 22 11.54 -15.81 -19.88
N ALA A 23 11.87 -17.09 -19.63
CA ALA A 23 10.90 -18.18 -19.62
C ALA A 23 9.83 -17.97 -18.52
N LEU A 24 10.24 -17.54 -17.32
CA LEU A 24 9.30 -17.23 -16.25
C LEU A 24 8.43 -16.01 -16.61
N ALA A 25 9.01 -14.96 -17.15
CA ALA A 25 8.28 -13.77 -17.61
C ALA A 25 7.22 -14.13 -18.65
N SER A 26 7.56 -14.93 -19.64
CA SER A 26 6.63 -15.43 -20.65
C SER A 26 5.46 -16.22 -20.03
N ARG A 27 5.76 -17.11 -19.07
CA ARG A 27 4.70 -17.86 -18.35
C ARG A 27 3.78 -16.97 -17.54
N LEU A 28 4.29 -15.84 -17.03
CA LEU A 28 3.52 -14.83 -16.29
C LEU A 28 2.84 -13.82 -17.23
N GLY A 29 3.02 -13.94 -18.54
CA GLY A 29 2.49 -13.00 -19.54
C GLY A 29 3.10 -11.61 -19.44
N LEU A 30 4.34 -11.49 -18.90
CA LEU A 30 5.07 -10.23 -18.83
C LEU A 30 5.79 -9.97 -20.16
N PRO A 31 5.84 -8.68 -20.62
CA PRO A 31 6.65 -8.34 -21.79
C PRO A 31 8.14 -8.53 -21.48
N ALA A 32 8.95 -8.81 -22.51
CA ALA A 32 10.36 -9.10 -22.35
C ALA A 32 11.14 -7.98 -21.65
N GLU A 33 10.75 -6.73 -21.90
CA GLU A 33 11.37 -5.53 -21.33
C GLU A 33 11.10 -5.41 -19.81
N ALA A 34 10.08 -6.08 -19.32
CA ALA A 34 9.73 -6.07 -17.89
C ALA A 34 10.52 -7.12 -17.09
N ALA A 35 11.38 -7.91 -17.74
CA ALA A 35 12.14 -8.97 -17.10
C ALA A 35 13.64 -8.81 -17.36
N ARG A 36 14.44 -8.80 -16.28
CA ARG A 36 15.90 -8.70 -16.35
C ARG A 36 16.55 -9.80 -15.50
N GLY A 37 17.32 -10.65 -16.15
CA GLY A 37 18.18 -11.65 -15.52
C GLY A 37 19.59 -11.11 -15.22
N ASN A 38 20.42 -11.90 -14.55
CA ASN A 38 21.77 -11.52 -14.10
C ASN A 38 21.83 -10.19 -13.35
N ALA A 39 20.75 -9.78 -12.71
CA ALA A 39 20.69 -8.54 -11.96
C ALA A 39 21.39 -8.68 -10.60
N ARG A 40 22.50 -7.96 -10.41
CA ARG A 40 23.19 -7.87 -9.14
C ARG A 40 22.37 -7.05 -8.14
N PRO A 41 22.64 -7.14 -6.84
CA PRO A 41 21.97 -6.31 -5.84
C PRO A 41 22.01 -4.80 -6.16
N GLU A 42 23.15 -4.32 -6.66
CA GLU A 42 23.35 -2.93 -7.05
C GLU A 42 22.51 -2.55 -8.28
N ASP A 43 22.36 -3.46 -9.25
CA ASP A 43 21.52 -3.26 -10.45
C ASP A 43 20.04 -3.13 -10.06
N LYS A 44 19.59 -3.98 -9.13
CA LYS A 44 18.23 -3.92 -8.59
C LYS A 44 17.98 -2.61 -7.87
N ALA A 45 18.91 -2.19 -7.02
CA ALA A 45 18.83 -0.92 -6.29
C ALA A 45 18.84 0.28 -7.25
N ALA A 46 19.72 0.27 -8.25
CA ALA A 46 19.79 1.33 -9.26
C ALA A 46 18.49 1.44 -10.08
N ALA A 47 17.89 0.30 -10.46
CA ALA A 47 16.61 0.28 -11.17
C ALA A 47 15.48 0.90 -10.34
N LEU A 48 15.39 0.57 -9.04
CA LEU A 48 14.40 1.16 -8.14
C LEU A 48 14.66 2.64 -7.87
N GLY A 49 15.92 3.04 -7.69
CA GLY A 49 16.32 4.43 -7.53
C GLY A 49 15.98 5.30 -8.76
N ALA A 50 16.16 4.76 -9.96
CA ALA A 50 15.75 5.44 -11.19
C ALA A 50 14.23 5.66 -11.25
N LEU A 51 13.43 4.66 -10.87
CA LEU A 51 11.97 4.78 -10.78
C LEU A 51 11.57 5.82 -9.72
N ALA A 52 12.22 5.81 -8.55
CA ALA A 52 11.96 6.79 -7.50
C ALA A 52 12.29 8.23 -7.97
N THR A 53 13.41 8.43 -8.69
CA THR A 53 13.79 9.71 -9.27
C THR A 53 12.78 10.17 -10.31
N ALA A 54 12.17 9.26 -11.05
CA ALA A 54 11.09 9.55 -11.99
C ALA A 54 9.73 9.83 -11.31
N GLY A 55 9.67 9.82 -9.97
CA GLY A 55 8.44 10.05 -9.21
C GLY A 55 7.50 8.84 -9.12
N GLU A 56 7.97 7.66 -9.55
CA GLU A 56 7.19 6.43 -9.51
C GLU A 56 7.19 5.83 -8.09
N ARG A 57 6.04 5.35 -7.67
CA ARG A 57 5.91 4.64 -6.38
C ARG A 57 5.98 3.16 -6.61
N THR A 58 7.05 2.54 -6.13
CA THR A 58 7.34 1.12 -6.32
C THR A 58 7.00 0.31 -5.07
N LEU A 59 6.38 -0.85 -5.28
CA LEU A 59 6.32 -1.93 -4.30
C LEU A 59 7.36 -2.98 -4.70
N PHE A 60 8.38 -3.15 -3.89
CA PHE A 60 9.41 -4.17 -4.10
C PHE A 60 9.15 -5.38 -3.20
N LEU A 61 9.27 -6.57 -3.76
CA LEU A 61 9.19 -7.82 -3.02
C LEU A 61 10.48 -8.61 -3.25
N GLY A 62 11.22 -8.82 -2.18
CA GLY A 62 12.45 -9.61 -2.17
C GLY A 62 12.30 -10.88 -1.33
N ASP A 63 13.19 -11.85 -1.56
CA ASP A 63 13.20 -13.14 -0.86
C ASP A 63 14.50 -13.38 -0.08
N GLY A 64 15.53 -12.59 -0.27
CA GLY A 64 16.85 -12.81 0.29
C GLY A 64 17.56 -11.57 0.83
N LEU A 65 18.60 -11.82 1.61
CA LEU A 65 19.48 -10.77 2.17
C LEU A 65 20.11 -9.87 1.11
N ASN A 66 20.35 -10.42 -0.08
CA ASN A 66 20.90 -9.72 -1.25
C ASN A 66 19.95 -8.63 -1.77
N ASP A 67 18.68 -8.67 -1.39
CA ASP A 67 17.65 -7.72 -1.80
C ASP A 67 17.53 -6.52 -0.84
N SER A 68 18.29 -6.53 0.26
CA SER A 68 18.22 -5.48 1.28
C SER A 68 18.56 -4.09 0.73
N LEU A 69 19.52 -4.00 -0.21
CA LEU A 69 19.89 -2.75 -0.85
C LEU A 69 18.75 -2.21 -1.75
N ALA A 70 18.14 -3.10 -2.52
CA ALA A 70 16.99 -2.77 -3.37
C ALA A 70 15.76 -2.36 -2.52
N ALA A 71 15.51 -3.06 -1.41
CA ALA A 71 14.42 -2.74 -0.49
C ALA A 71 14.49 -1.31 0.04
N THR A 72 15.69 -0.78 0.33
CA THR A 72 15.86 0.62 0.80
C THR A 72 15.60 1.68 -0.26
N GLN A 73 15.62 1.34 -1.54
CA GLN A 73 15.34 2.26 -2.66
C GLN A 73 13.87 2.23 -3.09
N ALA A 74 13.12 1.25 -2.64
CA ALA A 74 11.71 1.13 -2.96
C ALA A 74 10.86 2.13 -2.16
N PHE A 75 9.72 2.54 -2.72
CA PHE A 75 8.75 3.35 -1.97
C PHE A 75 8.09 2.55 -0.85
N VAL A 76 7.84 1.27 -1.08
CA VAL A 76 7.40 0.27 -0.10
C VAL A 76 8.12 -1.03 -0.41
N SER A 77 8.64 -1.71 0.62
CA SER A 77 9.34 -2.97 0.50
C SER A 77 8.69 -4.06 1.35
N GLY A 78 8.70 -5.28 0.83
CA GLY A 78 8.17 -6.45 1.52
C GLY A 78 8.97 -7.72 1.23
N THR A 79 8.78 -8.73 2.06
CA THR A 79 9.33 -10.06 1.84
C THR A 79 8.27 -11.14 1.99
N ALA A 80 8.38 -12.18 1.15
CA ALA A 80 7.54 -13.37 1.23
C ALA A 80 8.12 -14.46 2.15
N VAL A 81 9.38 -14.29 2.59
CA VAL A 81 10.12 -15.28 3.39
C VAL A 81 10.20 -14.81 4.83
N VAL A 82 9.59 -15.57 5.74
CA VAL A 82 9.57 -15.25 7.18
C VAL A 82 10.81 -15.81 7.91
N ASP A 83 11.41 -16.87 7.36
CA ASP A 83 12.46 -17.63 8.06
C ASP A 83 13.85 -16.94 8.08
N HIS A 84 14.05 -15.89 7.32
CA HIS A 84 15.29 -15.13 7.29
C HIS A 84 15.08 -13.73 7.91
N GLY A 85 15.05 -13.68 9.23
CA GLY A 85 14.69 -12.50 10.03
C GLY A 85 15.45 -11.20 9.73
N MET A 86 16.61 -11.26 9.04
CA MET A 86 17.36 -10.05 8.71
C MET A 86 16.74 -9.21 7.57
N LEU A 87 16.11 -9.82 6.57
CA LEU A 87 15.42 -9.07 5.53
C LEU A 87 14.07 -8.56 6.04
N ALA A 88 13.34 -9.39 6.80
CA ALA A 88 12.08 -8.99 7.41
C ALA A 88 12.25 -7.75 8.31
N ALA A 89 13.39 -7.61 9.01
CA ALA A 89 13.69 -6.44 9.83
C ALA A 89 14.00 -5.16 9.02
N LYS A 90 14.29 -5.27 7.72
CA LYS A 90 14.62 -4.15 6.82
C LYS A 90 13.50 -3.78 5.85
N CYS A 91 12.44 -4.58 5.79
CA CYS A 91 11.28 -4.32 4.95
C CYS A 91 10.13 -3.70 5.76
N ASP A 92 9.27 -2.97 5.07
CA ASP A 92 8.09 -2.33 5.68
C ASP A 92 7.04 -3.36 6.11
N PHE A 93 6.99 -4.51 5.44
CA PHE A 93 6.08 -5.61 5.80
C PHE A 93 6.62 -6.97 5.35
N TYR A 94 6.03 -8.02 5.89
CA TYR A 94 6.25 -9.41 5.45
C TYR A 94 4.92 -10.09 5.12
N LEU A 95 4.97 -10.97 4.13
CA LEU A 95 3.83 -11.79 3.73
C LEU A 95 3.88 -13.11 4.52
N GLY A 96 2.77 -13.45 5.18
CA GLY A 96 2.66 -14.71 5.91
C GLY A 96 2.50 -15.91 4.97
N HIS A 97 1.83 -16.95 5.46
CA HIS A 97 1.67 -18.24 4.75
C HIS A 97 1.09 -18.16 3.32
N GLN A 98 0.39 -17.10 2.97
CA GLN A 98 -0.17 -16.92 1.63
C GLN A 98 0.86 -16.41 0.61
N GLY A 99 2.06 -16.01 1.06
CA GLY A 99 3.11 -15.50 0.17
C GLY A 99 2.64 -14.38 -0.77
N ILE A 100 3.13 -14.37 -1.99
CA ILE A 100 2.83 -13.34 -3.01
C ILE A 100 1.33 -13.23 -3.34
N ALA A 101 0.55 -14.29 -3.15
CA ALA A 101 -0.90 -14.27 -3.39
C ALA A 101 -1.65 -13.28 -2.47
N ALA A 102 -1.08 -12.91 -1.33
CA ALA A 102 -1.66 -11.92 -0.42
C ALA A 102 -1.53 -10.47 -0.94
N VAL A 103 -0.65 -10.19 -1.90
CA VAL A 103 -0.37 -8.82 -2.37
C VAL A 103 -1.60 -8.12 -2.95
N PRO A 104 -2.40 -8.72 -3.86
CA PRO A 104 -3.61 -8.08 -4.36
C PRO A 104 -4.60 -7.75 -3.24
N VAL A 105 -4.74 -8.64 -2.27
CA VAL A 105 -5.62 -8.44 -1.10
C VAL A 105 -5.14 -7.26 -0.25
N ALA A 106 -3.83 -7.21 0.05
CA ALA A 106 -3.22 -6.11 0.81
C ALA A 106 -3.38 -4.76 0.11
N LEU A 107 -3.17 -4.71 -1.21
CA LEU A 107 -3.33 -3.49 -2.00
C LEU A 107 -4.79 -3.01 -2.03
N ARG A 108 -5.76 -3.93 -2.16
CA ARG A 108 -7.18 -3.59 -2.08
C ARG A 108 -7.54 -3.04 -0.70
N ALA A 109 -7.08 -3.69 0.36
CA ALA A 109 -7.29 -3.23 1.73
C ALA A 109 -6.68 -1.83 1.95
N ALA A 110 -5.47 -1.57 1.46
CA ALA A 110 -4.81 -0.26 1.52
C ALA A 110 -5.60 0.82 0.75
N LYS A 111 -6.10 0.52 -0.43
CA LYS A 111 -6.97 1.43 -1.21
C LYS A 111 -8.27 1.75 -0.46
N GLN A 112 -8.89 0.73 0.15
CA GLN A 112 -10.10 0.90 0.95
C GLN A 112 -9.83 1.77 2.18
N LEU A 113 -8.77 1.48 2.93
CA LEU A 113 -8.37 2.27 4.10
C LEU A 113 -8.11 3.72 3.74
N ARG A 114 -7.34 3.98 2.67
CA ARG A 114 -7.10 5.35 2.18
C ARG A 114 -8.39 6.10 1.86
N ARG A 115 -9.38 5.43 1.26
CA ARG A 115 -10.69 6.03 0.96
C ARG A 115 -11.44 6.39 2.24
N VAL A 116 -11.43 5.51 3.23
CA VAL A 116 -12.07 5.73 4.53
C VAL A 116 -11.41 6.91 5.26
N VAL A 117 -10.07 6.93 5.33
CA VAL A 117 -9.31 8.01 5.96
C VAL A 117 -9.60 9.36 5.29
N ARG A 118 -9.57 9.43 3.96
CA ARG A 118 -9.89 10.67 3.23
C ARG A 118 -11.30 11.15 3.50
N ARG A 119 -12.27 10.25 3.54
CA ARG A 119 -13.67 10.60 3.85
C ARG A 119 -13.81 11.13 5.28
N ASN A 120 -13.19 10.45 6.25
CA ASN A 120 -13.22 10.89 7.63
C ASN A 120 -12.57 12.27 7.82
N LEU A 121 -11.43 12.50 7.15
CA LEU A 121 -10.76 13.80 7.18
C LEU A 121 -11.62 14.90 6.55
N ALA A 122 -12.26 14.62 5.42
CA ALA A 122 -13.18 15.58 4.77
C ALA A 122 -14.39 15.90 5.66
N MET A 123 -14.96 14.88 6.31
CA MET A 123 -16.07 15.08 7.26
C MET A 123 -15.62 15.92 8.48
N ALA A 124 -14.45 15.61 9.04
CA ALA A 124 -13.92 16.39 10.17
C ALA A 124 -13.64 17.84 9.78
N LEU A 125 -13.07 18.09 8.61
CA LEU A 125 -12.84 19.43 8.10
C LEU A 125 -14.15 20.19 7.89
N ALA A 126 -15.13 19.58 7.25
CA ALA A 126 -16.44 20.19 7.01
C ALA A 126 -17.15 20.54 8.33
N TYR A 127 -17.11 19.63 9.30
CA TYR A 127 -17.64 19.84 10.63
C TYR A 127 -16.95 21.03 11.34
N ASN A 128 -15.61 21.08 11.32
CA ASN A 128 -14.86 22.16 11.94
C ASN A 128 -15.14 23.52 11.28
N VAL A 129 -15.21 23.59 9.96
CA VAL A 129 -15.56 24.82 9.23
C VAL A 129 -16.96 25.28 9.61
N LEU A 130 -17.93 24.36 9.67
CA LEU A 130 -19.30 24.68 10.05
C LEU A 130 -19.38 25.20 11.49
N THR A 131 -18.75 24.51 12.45
CA THR A 131 -18.81 24.92 13.87
C THR A 131 -18.11 26.23 14.11
N VAL A 132 -16.94 26.48 13.52
CA VAL A 132 -16.25 27.78 13.60
C VAL A 132 -17.11 28.88 12.98
N GLY A 133 -17.71 28.65 11.82
CA GLY A 133 -18.60 29.60 11.17
C GLY A 133 -19.81 29.97 12.04
N LEU A 134 -20.45 28.98 12.67
CA LEU A 134 -21.57 29.22 13.61
C LEU A 134 -21.12 29.96 14.87
N ALA A 135 -19.91 29.67 15.38
CA ALA A 135 -19.35 30.38 16.54
C ALA A 135 -19.10 31.86 16.22
N LEU A 136 -18.49 32.16 15.09
CA LEU A 136 -18.24 33.53 14.63
C LEU A 136 -19.55 34.29 14.36
N ALA A 137 -20.59 33.60 13.93
CA ALA A 137 -21.91 34.17 13.75
C ALA A 137 -22.68 34.40 15.09
N GLY A 138 -22.09 34.06 16.23
CA GLY A 138 -22.74 34.19 17.56
C GLY A 138 -23.89 33.20 17.78
N ARG A 139 -23.99 32.14 16.98
CA ARG A 139 -25.09 31.17 17.02
C ARG A 139 -24.75 29.88 17.78
N MET A 140 -23.63 29.86 18.50
CA MET A 140 -23.20 28.70 19.29
C MET A 140 -23.60 28.89 20.75
N SER A 141 -24.36 27.94 21.30
CA SER A 141 -24.60 27.83 22.73
C SER A 141 -23.74 26.71 23.35
N PRO A 142 -23.40 26.80 24.67
CA PRO A 142 -22.66 25.72 25.35
C PRO A 142 -23.37 24.36 25.26
N LEU A 143 -24.72 24.36 25.33
CA LEU A 143 -25.53 23.15 25.21
C LEU A 143 -25.42 22.53 23.81
N PHE A 144 -25.42 23.36 22.76
CA PHE A 144 -25.23 22.89 21.39
C PHE A 144 -23.88 22.23 21.22
N CYS A 145 -22.80 22.82 21.73
CA CYS A 145 -21.46 22.23 21.70
C CYS A 145 -21.39 20.87 22.42
N ALA A 146 -22.01 20.80 23.62
CA ALA A 146 -21.99 19.56 24.43
C ALA A 146 -22.69 18.39 23.75
N VAL A 147 -23.65 18.64 22.87
CA VAL A 147 -24.35 17.60 22.12
C VAL A 147 -23.62 17.25 20.82
N VAL A 148 -23.18 18.26 20.07
CA VAL A 148 -22.64 18.06 18.70
C VAL A 148 -21.24 17.47 18.70
N MET A 149 -20.40 17.74 19.70
CA MET A 149 -19.05 17.15 19.79
C MET A 149 -19.08 15.62 19.92
N PRO A 150 -19.80 15.01 20.90
CA PRO A 150 -19.88 13.56 20.98
C PRO A 150 -20.52 12.93 19.73
N LEU A 151 -21.53 13.58 19.16
CA LEU A 151 -22.23 13.07 17.98
C LEU A 151 -21.30 12.99 16.76
N SER A 152 -20.43 13.96 16.56
CA SER A 152 -19.44 13.93 15.46
C SER A 152 -18.42 12.81 15.64
N SER A 153 -17.95 12.57 16.86
CA SER A 153 -17.03 11.48 17.18
C SER A 153 -17.66 10.10 16.95
N LEU A 154 -18.89 9.92 17.45
CA LEU A 154 -19.66 8.67 17.26
C LEU A 154 -19.93 8.39 15.77
N SER A 155 -20.28 9.43 15.00
CA SER A 155 -20.52 9.28 13.56
C SER A 155 -19.26 8.87 12.82
N THR A 156 -18.10 9.44 13.15
CA THR A 156 -16.82 9.07 12.56
C THR A 156 -16.44 7.62 12.87
N ILE A 157 -16.63 7.18 14.12
CA ILE A 157 -16.39 5.78 14.53
C ILE A 157 -17.34 4.85 13.77
N ALA A 158 -18.63 5.14 13.76
CA ALA A 158 -19.63 4.32 13.09
C ALA A 158 -19.33 4.17 11.58
N VAL A 159 -19.01 5.28 10.91
CA VAL A 159 -18.63 5.27 9.49
C VAL A 159 -17.37 4.46 9.25
N THR A 160 -16.37 4.55 10.13
CA THR A 160 -15.12 3.78 10.01
C THR A 160 -15.38 2.29 10.17
N VAL A 161 -16.06 1.87 11.22
CA VAL A 161 -16.36 0.47 11.50
C VAL A 161 -17.19 -0.15 10.36
N LEU A 162 -18.26 0.51 9.93
CA LEU A 162 -19.11 0.03 8.85
C LEU A 162 -18.38 -0.08 7.51
N SER A 163 -17.38 0.79 7.29
CA SER A 163 -16.63 0.83 6.04
C SER A 163 -15.47 -0.16 5.98
N LEU A 164 -14.95 -0.57 7.12
CA LEU A 164 -13.84 -1.53 7.21
C LEU A 164 -14.30 -2.98 7.42
N ARG A 165 -15.60 -3.21 7.63
CA ARG A 165 -16.12 -4.58 7.65
C ARG A 165 -15.86 -5.24 6.30
N SER A 166 -15.11 -6.34 6.33
CA SER A 166 -14.76 -7.07 5.11
C SER A 166 -16.01 -7.70 4.47
N PRO A 167 -16.01 -7.91 3.14
CA PRO A 167 -17.11 -8.58 2.44
C PRO A 167 -17.41 -10.00 2.96
N SER A 168 -16.42 -10.67 3.58
CA SER A 168 -16.56 -12.01 4.15
C SER A 168 -17.44 -12.07 5.42
N GLU A 169 -17.74 -10.95 6.06
CA GLU A 169 -18.66 -10.90 7.22
C GLU A 169 -20.10 -10.52 6.82
N ARG A 170 -20.39 -10.37 5.51
CA ARG A 170 -21.72 -10.02 4.99
C ARG A 170 -22.47 -11.21 4.37
N GLN A 171 -21.93 -12.45 4.55
CA GLN A 171 -22.65 -13.67 4.13
C GLN A 171 -23.23 -14.42 5.31
#